data_51be3b15fdd81146b5715dce7bbd3786
#
_entry.id   51be3b15fdd81146b5715dce7bbd3786
#
_cell.length_a   1.000
_cell.length_b   1.000
_cell.length_c   1.000
_cell.angle_alpha   90.00
_cell.angle_beta   90.00
_cell.angle_gamma   90.00
#
_symmetry.space_group_name_H-M   'P 1'
#
loop_
_entity.id
_entity.type
_entity.pdbx_description
1 polymer ?
#
loop_
_entity_poly.entity_id
_entity_poly.type
_entity_poly.pdbx_seq_one_letter_code
_entity_poly.pdbx_strand_id
1 'polypeptide(L)'
;MKYDVFISFKKSTATKELTPEALVAEKVYKLLRERRISVFYSEESLAEYGGGQFSRTIEKALDESKILILVGSCKENIESQWVEAEWDSFLNDIRSGNKTGELFIVNCGEMKPADLPLFLRRQQMFRENELERLAQFVQNALPKSTTLNDLVVCSLHCFRPEENQDKIYLWTVHPDVNGNRFIVTAFWGPRMAKRLNSQVKKAHFASQQAARDFVNSEMRPKLTESAGYRIKPFRKLLTREAESLLCVTFGLDVPSLKQKSKLKTPPKTAKATTSKLNKVSKPSKADAKRKSNGE
;
A
#
# COMPACT_ATOMS: atom_id res chain seq x y z
N MET A 1 6.22 6.15 -7.60
CA MET A 1 5.19 5.69 -6.64
C MET A 1 3.90 6.39 -7.01
N LYS A 2 2.78 5.71 -6.95
CA LYS A 2 1.47 6.30 -7.22
C LYS A 2 0.81 6.59 -5.87
N TYR A 3 0.32 7.82 -5.70
CA TYR A 3 -0.38 8.21 -4.50
C TYR A 3 -1.90 8.18 -4.75
N ASP A 4 -2.66 7.71 -3.76
CA ASP A 4 -4.12 7.72 -3.81
C ASP A 4 -4.69 9.02 -3.27
N VAL A 5 -4.02 9.62 -2.30
CA VAL A 5 -4.42 10.84 -1.59
C VAL A 5 -3.29 11.85 -1.60
N PHE A 6 -3.62 13.11 -1.85
CA PHE A 6 -2.74 14.27 -1.70
C PHE A 6 -3.26 15.14 -0.55
N ILE A 7 -2.40 15.52 0.38
CA ILE A 7 -2.76 16.44 1.48
C ILE A 7 -2.18 17.83 1.17
N SER A 8 -3.05 18.80 0.96
CA SER A 8 -2.73 20.21 0.72
C SER A 8 -2.97 21.03 1.99
N PHE A 9 -1.97 21.79 2.40
CA PHE A 9 -2.04 22.64 3.58
C PHE A 9 -0.93 23.71 3.58
N LYS A 10 -1.16 24.80 4.29
CA LYS A 10 -0.12 25.81 4.52
C LYS A 10 0.79 25.34 5.67
N LYS A 11 2.06 25.08 5.36
CA LYS A 11 3.02 24.50 6.29
C LYS A 11 3.47 25.47 7.39
N SER A 12 3.81 26.69 7.03
CA SER A 12 4.46 27.64 7.91
C SER A 12 3.90 29.05 7.76
N THR A 13 4.00 29.81 8.84
CA THR A 13 3.75 31.27 8.85
C THR A 13 4.90 32.04 8.17
N ALA A 14 4.74 33.34 8.01
CA ALA A 14 5.82 34.22 7.56
C ALA A 14 7.05 34.18 8.49
N THR A 15 6.85 33.89 9.78
CA THR A 15 7.90 33.72 10.79
C THR A 15 8.53 32.32 10.81
N LYS A 16 8.17 31.44 9.87
CA LYS A 16 8.63 30.03 9.74
C LYS A 16 8.16 29.11 10.88
N GLU A 17 7.19 29.52 11.66
CA GLU A 17 6.54 28.66 12.66
C GLU A 17 5.55 27.73 11.99
N LEU A 18 5.41 26.51 12.54
CA LEU A 18 4.42 25.55 12.05
C LEU A 18 3.01 26.08 12.26
N THR A 19 2.18 25.92 11.26
CA THR A 19 0.74 26.28 11.35
C THR A 19 -0.07 25.19 12.06
N PRO A 20 -1.25 25.52 12.59
CA PRO A 20 -2.18 24.51 13.09
C PRO A 20 -2.54 23.46 12.01
N GLU A 21 -2.60 23.87 10.74
CA GLU A 21 -2.84 23.00 9.60
C GLU A 21 -1.79 21.90 9.47
N ALA A 22 -0.51 22.24 9.70
CA ALA A 22 0.58 21.26 9.61
C ALA A 22 0.40 20.13 10.63
N LEU A 23 0.01 20.48 11.87
CA LEU A 23 -0.24 19.49 12.94
C LEU A 23 -1.43 18.58 12.63
N VAL A 24 -2.49 19.14 12.07
CA VAL A 24 -3.67 18.36 11.69
C VAL A 24 -3.40 17.51 10.43
N ALA A 25 -2.68 18.05 9.46
CA ALA A 25 -2.26 17.31 8.26
C ALA A 25 -1.41 16.08 8.62
N GLU A 26 -0.52 16.21 9.61
CA GLU A 26 0.26 15.08 10.13
C GLU A 26 -0.62 14.00 10.77
N LYS A 27 -1.66 14.41 11.56
CA LYS A 27 -2.63 13.46 12.13
C LYS A 27 -3.40 12.72 11.03
N VAL A 28 -3.88 13.43 10.00
CA VAL A 28 -4.55 12.86 8.84
C VAL A 28 -3.63 11.88 8.11
N TYR A 29 -2.39 12.27 7.86
CA TYR A 29 -1.39 11.42 7.23
C TYR A 29 -1.19 10.10 7.98
N LYS A 30 -0.92 10.17 9.29
CA LYS A 30 -0.71 8.98 10.14
C LYS A 30 -1.93 8.06 10.11
N LEU A 31 -3.12 8.60 10.28
CA LEU A 31 -4.38 7.85 10.27
C LEU A 31 -4.62 7.12 8.93
N LEU A 32 -4.39 7.78 7.81
CA LEU A 32 -4.56 7.16 6.50
C LEU A 32 -3.48 6.10 6.20
N ARG A 33 -2.24 6.34 6.64
CA ARG A 33 -1.14 5.36 6.52
C ARG A 33 -1.40 4.09 7.34
N GLU A 34 -1.95 4.20 8.53
CA GLU A 34 -2.39 3.06 9.35
C GLU A 34 -3.44 2.21 8.61
N ARG A 35 -4.28 2.86 7.82
CA ARG A 35 -5.29 2.21 6.96
C ARG A 35 -4.73 1.72 5.61
N ARG A 36 -3.40 1.77 5.42
CA ARG A 36 -2.68 1.33 4.21
C ARG A 36 -3.05 2.13 2.95
N ILE A 37 -3.48 3.35 3.10
CA ILE A 37 -3.73 4.27 1.99
C ILE A 37 -2.39 4.91 1.60
N SER A 38 -2.13 5.04 0.31
CA SER A 38 -0.95 5.72 -0.21
C SER A 38 -1.18 7.22 -0.21
N VAL A 39 -0.44 7.96 0.61
CA VAL A 39 -0.65 9.40 0.83
C VAL A 39 0.60 10.17 0.47
N PHE A 40 0.44 11.21 -0.34
CA PHE A 40 1.45 12.25 -0.51
C PHE A 40 1.29 13.28 0.61
N TYR A 41 2.31 13.39 1.42
CA TYR A 41 2.45 14.39 2.47
C TYR A 41 3.84 15.02 2.32
N SER A 42 3.89 16.32 2.04
CA SER A 42 5.08 16.99 1.51
C SER A 42 6.35 16.81 2.35
N GLU A 43 6.24 16.69 3.68
CA GLU A 43 7.41 16.56 4.55
C GLU A 43 8.11 15.21 4.42
N GLU A 44 7.37 14.10 4.43
CA GLU A 44 7.95 12.77 4.35
C GLU A 44 8.18 12.33 2.90
N SER A 45 7.23 12.65 2.01
CA SER A 45 7.31 12.23 0.61
C SER A 45 8.46 12.92 -0.14
N LEU A 46 8.83 14.15 0.24
CA LEU A 46 9.92 14.88 -0.40
C LEU A 46 11.31 14.56 0.18
N ALA A 47 11.39 14.11 1.43
CA ALA A 47 12.61 13.61 2.02
C ALA A 47 13.17 12.38 1.26
N GLU A 48 12.29 11.60 0.62
CA GLU A 48 12.66 10.44 -0.20
C GLU A 48 13.29 10.83 -1.55
N TYR A 49 13.08 12.06 -2.08
CA TYR A 49 13.45 12.43 -3.45
C TYR A 49 14.63 13.40 -3.61
N GLY A 50 15.17 13.96 -2.54
CA GLY A 50 16.28 14.92 -2.60
C GLY A 50 15.90 16.23 -3.30
N GLY A 51 16.39 17.36 -2.80
CA GLY A 51 15.89 18.73 -3.03
C GLY A 51 15.94 19.37 -4.43
N GLY A 52 16.18 18.64 -5.51
CA GLY A 52 16.39 19.26 -6.84
C GLY A 52 15.20 19.22 -7.82
N GLN A 53 14.11 18.49 -7.51
CA GLN A 53 12.94 18.34 -8.41
C GLN A 53 11.60 18.59 -7.70
N PHE A 54 11.58 19.49 -6.75
CA PHE A 54 10.49 19.72 -5.80
C PHE A 54 9.13 19.94 -6.49
N SER A 55 9.03 20.93 -7.38
CA SER A 55 7.75 21.27 -8.04
C SER A 55 7.20 20.14 -8.91
N ARG A 56 8.05 19.48 -9.70
CA ARG A 56 7.62 18.38 -10.58
C ARG A 56 7.11 17.17 -9.79
N THR A 57 7.69 16.90 -8.63
CA THR A 57 7.24 15.78 -7.78
C THR A 57 5.87 16.08 -7.18
N ILE A 58 5.63 17.31 -6.73
CA ILE A 58 4.33 17.76 -6.22
C ILE A 58 3.27 17.70 -7.32
N GLU A 59 3.56 18.30 -8.49
CA GLU A 59 2.65 18.30 -9.65
C GLU A 59 2.27 16.86 -10.04
N LYS A 60 3.26 15.98 -10.15
CA LYS A 60 3.02 14.57 -10.46
C LYS A 60 2.20 13.86 -9.39
N ALA A 61 2.47 14.10 -8.11
CA ALA A 61 1.71 13.50 -7.02
C ALA A 61 0.26 13.98 -7.02
N LEU A 62 0.03 15.27 -7.30
CA LEU A 62 -1.30 15.86 -7.42
C LEU A 62 -2.06 15.27 -8.61
N ASP A 63 -1.40 15.13 -9.76
CA ASP A 63 -1.97 14.55 -10.98
C ASP A 63 -2.37 13.08 -10.79
N GLU A 64 -1.52 12.27 -10.15
CA GLU A 64 -1.77 10.86 -9.89
C GLU A 64 -2.83 10.60 -8.81
N SER A 65 -3.04 11.53 -7.88
CA SER A 65 -3.93 11.35 -6.73
C SER A 65 -5.40 11.41 -7.15
N LYS A 66 -6.21 10.56 -6.53
CA LYS A 66 -7.67 10.50 -6.73
C LYS A 66 -8.43 11.35 -5.71
N ILE A 67 -7.81 11.62 -4.58
CA ILE A 67 -8.41 12.41 -3.51
C ILE A 67 -7.44 13.51 -3.12
N LEU A 68 -7.99 14.73 -3.02
CA LEU A 68 -7.33 15.86 -2.40
C LEU A 68 -7.96 16.12 -1.03
N ILE A 69 -7.13 16.17 0.01
CA ILE A 69 -7.54 16.61 1.34
C ILE A 69 -6.92 17.99 1.58
N LEU A 70 -7.78 18.99 1.65
CA LEU A 70 -7.42 20.37 1.95
C LEU A 70 -7.56 20.62 3.43
N VAL A 71 -6.47 20.96 4.12
CA VAL A 71 -6.49 21.31 5.55
C VAL A 71 -6.34 22.80 5.72
N GLY A 72 -7.30 23.45 6.42
CA GLY A 72 -7.30 24.88 6.64
C GLY A 72 -7.97 25.30 7.92
N SER A 73 -7.46 26.35 8.56
CA SER A 73 -8.04 26.96 9.78
C SER A 73 -8.77 28.27 9.49
N CYS A 74 -8.37 28.96 8.43
CA CYS A 74 -8.93 30.24 7.99
C CYS A 74 -8.86 30.39 6.46
N LYS A 75 -9.59 31.35 5.94
CA LYS A 75 -9.65 31.66 4.51
C LYS A 75 -8.28 31.94 3.91
N GLU A 76 -7.48 32.75 4.57
CA GLU A 76 -6.16 33.23 4.11
C GLU A 76 -5.16 32.06 3.94
N ASN A 77 -5.33 31.01 4.70
CA ASN A 77 -4.48 29.82 4.59
C ASN A 77 -4.90 28.94 3.41
N ILE A 78 -6.20 28.82 3.15
CA ILE A 78 -6.76 28.09 1.99
C ILE A 78 -6.47 28.83 0.68
N GLU A 79 -6.52 30.16 0.67
CA GLU A 79 -6.25 31.04 -0.46
C GLU A 79 -4.76 31.42 -0.54
N SER A 80 -3.86 30.79 0.22
CA SER A 80 -2.44 31.01 0.06
C SER A 80 -1.98 30.47 -1.29
N GLN A 81 -1.08 31.18 -1.96
CA GLN A 81 -0.69 30.98 -3.37
C GLN A 81 -0.47 29.51 -3.76
N TRP A 82 0.23 28.73 -2.93
CA TRP A 82 0.52 27.33 -3.21
C TRP A 82 -0.71 26.43 -3.00
N VAL A 83 -1.40 26.61 -1.88
CA VAL A 83 -2.59 25.80 -1.54
C VAL A 83 -3.69 26.06 -2.56
N GLU A 84 -3.89 27.32 -2.95
CA GLU A 84 -4.85 27.68 -3.99
C GLU A 84 -4.52 27.05 -5.34
N ALA A 85 -3.27 27.11 -5.77
CA ALA A 85 -2.85 26.48 -7.03
C ALA A 85 -3.09 24.95 -7.04
N GLU A 86 -2.87 24.27 -5.91
CA GLU A 86 -3.08 22.82 -5.79
C GLU A 86 -4.55 22.44 -5.87
N TRP A 87 -5.43 23.06 -5.07
CA TRP A 87 -6.84 22.68 -5.10
C TRP A 87 -7.57 23.17 -6.36
N ASP A 88 -7.20 24.32 -6.92
CA ASP A 88 -7.80 24.81 -8.16
C ASP A 88 -7.41 23.94 -9.36
N SER A 89 -6.13 23.58 -9.51
CA SER A 89 -5.68 22.63 -10.52
C SER A 89 -6.41 21.30 -10.42
N PHE A 90 -6.52 20.73 -9.21
CA PHE A 90 -7.21 19.47 -8.98
C PHE A 90 -8.69 19.53 -9.37
N LEU A 91 -9.40 20.60 -8.98
CA LEU A 91 -10.81 20.79 -9.35
C LEU A 91 -11.01 21.07 -10.85
N ASN A 92 -10.09 21.77 -11.48
CA ASN A 92 -10.15 22.03 -12.92
C ASN A 92 -10.00 20.74 -13.73
N ASP A 93 -9.11 19.82 -13.33
CA ASP A 93 -8.97 18.51 -13.97
C ASP A 93 -10.24 17.66 -13.82
N ILE A 94 -10.88 17.71 -12.66
CA ILE A 94 -12.17 17.01 -12.47
C ILE A 94 -13.26 17.63 -13.37
N ARG A 95 -13.38 18.95 -13.43
CA ARG A 95 -14.41 19.65 -14.23
C ARG A 95 -14.22 19.48 -15.73
N SER A 96 -12.98 19.43 -16.18
CA SER A 96 -12.66 19.19 -17.59
C SER A 96 -12.80 17.74 -18.02
N GLY A 97 -13.06 16.81 -17.05
CA GLY A 97 -13.16 15.38 -17.31
C GLY A 97 -11.82 14.69 -17.52
N ASN A 98 -10.70 15.36 -17.28
CA ASN A 98 -9.36 14.77 -17.37
C ASN A 98 -9.08 13.83 -16.24
N LYS A 99 -9.76 14.02 -15.11
CA LYS A 99 -9.59 13.23 -13.88
C LYS A 99 -10.94 12.92 -13.22
N THR A 100 -11.02 11.75 -12.61
CA THR A 100 -12.07 11.43 -11.63
C THR A 100 -11.47 11.49 -10.24
N GLY A 101 -12.13 12.17 -9.32
CA GLY A 101 -11.62 12.31 -7.96
C GLY A 101 -12.56 13.08 -7.05
N GLU A 102 -12.21 13.15 -5.77
CA GLU A 102 -12.97 13.87 -4.75
C GLU A 102 -12.04 14.80 -3.96
N LEU A 103 -12.60 15.94 -3.52
CA LEU A 103 -11.93 16.88 -2.63
C LEU A 103 -12.66 16.89 -1.29
N PHE A 104 -11.93 16.70 -0.21
CA PHE A 104 -12.41 16.81 1.16
C PHE A 104 -11.70 17.97 1.85
N ILE A 105 -12.41 18.66 2.77
CA ILE A 105 -11.86 19.76 3.54
C ILE A 105 -11.80 19.34 5.01
N VAL A 106 -10.66 19.56 5.65
CA VAL A 106 -10.50 19.46 7.10
C VAL A 106 -10.37 20.86 7.67
N ASN A 107 -11.39 21.26 8.39
CA ASN A 107 -11.41 22.54 9.08
C ASN A 107 -10.85 22.38 10.50
N CYS A 108 -9.66 22.89 10.73
CA CYS A 108 -9.00 22.91 12.03
C CYS A 108 -9.15 24.26 12.76
N GLY A 109 -10.04 25.13 12.27
CA GLY A 109 -10.43 26.40 12.89
C GLY A 109 -11.94 26.53 12.99
N GLU A 110 -12.41 27.76 12.91
CA GLU A 110 -13.84 28.08 13.01
C GLU A 110 -14.47 28.53 11.69
N MET A 111 -13.87 28.15 10.53
CA MET A 111 -14.40 28.53 9.23
C MET A 111 -15.83 28.00 9.02
N LYS A 112 -16.67 28.86 8.46
CA LYS A 112 -18.00 28.48 7.96
C LYS A 112 -17.93 28.18 6.47
N PRO A 113 -18.84 27.38 5.91
CA PRO A 113 -18.90 27.15 4.47
C PRO A 113 -18.97 28.44 3.65
N ALA A 114 -19.57 29.51 4.20
CA ALA A 114 -19.66 30.82 3.54
C ALA A 114 -18.30 31.54 3.38
N ASP A 115 -17.34 31.23 4.24
CA ASP A 115 -15.99 31.81 4.22
C ASP A 115 -15.11 31.20 3.14
N LEU A 116 -15.51 30.04 2.62
CA LEU A 116 -14.79 29.33 1.58
C LEU A 116 -14.98 29.95 0.18
N PRO A 117 -13.99 29.83 -0.71
CA PRO A 117 -14.17 30.08 -2.15
C PRO A 117 -15.39 29.32 -2.69
N LEU A 118 -16.08 29.92 -3.67
CA LEU A 118 -17.35 29.40 -4.20
C LEU A 118 -17.28 27.92 -4.59
N PHE A 119 -16.18 27.49 -5.18
CA PHE A 119 -15.99 26.12 -5.65
C PHE A 119 -15.76 25.10 -4.54
N LEU A 120 -15.26 25.55 -3.39
CA LEU A 120 -15.04 24.72 -2.21
C LEU A 120 -16.29 24.58 -1.32
N ARG A 121 -17.27 25.47 -1.46
CA ARG A 121 -18.51 25.44 -0.62
C ARG A 121 -19.33 24.18 -0.79
N ARG A 122 -19.18 23.46 -1.90
CA ARG A 122 -19.93 22.23 -2.21
C ARG A 122 -19.20 20.97 -1.75
N GLN A 123 -17.96 21.12 -1.29
CA GLN A 123 -17.14 19.98 -0.88
C GLN A 123 -17.50 19.54 0.53
N GLN A 124 -17.32 18.26 0.82
CA GLN A 124 -17.55 17.73 2.15
C GLN A 124 -16.51 18.27 3.11
N MET A 125 -16.98 18.91 4.19
CA MET A 125 -16.12 19.45 5.24
C MET A 125 -16.20 18.57 6.48
N PHE A 126 -15.07 18.33 7.11
CA PHE A 126 -14.88 17.61 8.35
C PHE A 126 -14.19 18.51 9.37
N ARG A 127 -14.50 18.35 10.64
CA ARG A 127 -13.77 18.98 11.73
C ARG A 127 -12.62 18.08 12.22
N GLU A 128 -11.70 18.62 13.00
CA GLU A 128 -10.58 17.86 13.55
C GLU A 128 -11.03 16.65 14.39
N ASN A 129 -12.15 16.72 15.08
CA ASN A 129 -12.72 15.60 15.85
C ASN A 129 -13.43 14.54 14.97
N GLU A 130 -13.52 14.74 13.65
CA GLU A 130 -14.18 13.85 12.70
C GLU A 130 -13.19 13.11 11.79
N LEU A 131 -11.88 13.06 12.11
CA LEU A 131 -10.86 12.46 11.23
C LEU A 131 -11.12 10.97 10.94
N GLU A 132 -11.68 10.23 11.89
CA GLU A 132 -12.10 8.85 11.69
C GLU A 132 -13.18 8.73 10.60
N ARG A 133 -14.14 9.65 10.61
CA ARG A 133 -15.19 9.74 9.59
C ARG A 133 -14.61 10.13 8.24
N LEU A 134 -13.72 11.12 8.19
CA LEU A 134 -12.97 11.46 6.99
C LEU A 134 -12.28 10.23 6.39
N ALA A 135 -11.57 9.45 7.21
CA ALA A 135 -10.86 8.28 6.73
C ALA A 135 -11.80 7.20 6.16
N GLN A 136 -13.02 7.07 6.68
CA GLN A 136 -14.06 6.21 6.10
C GLN A 136 -14.52 6.72 4.73
N PHE A 137 -14.73 8.03 4.58
CA PHE A 137 -15.09 8.64 3.29
C PHE A 137 -13.99 8.44 2.26
N VAL A 138 -12.73 8.66 2.64
CA VAL A 138 -11.56 8.39 1.79
C VAL A 138 -11.52 6.94 1.33
N GLN A 139 -11.72 5.97 2.25
CA GLN A 139 -11.75 4.55 1.89
C GLN A 139 -12.89 4.18 0.95
N ASN A 140 -14.04 4.84 1.08
CA ASN A 140 -15.20 4.59 0.21
C ASN A 140 -15.03 5.23 -1.18
N ALA A 141 -14.38 6.39 -1.26
CA ALA A 141 -14.11 7.12 -2.50
C ALA A 141 -12.97 6.49 -3.31
N LEU A 142 -12.03 5.82 -2.64
CA LEU A 142 -10.98 5.08 -3.33
C LEU A 142 -11.56 3.80 -3.94
N PRO A 143 -11.17 3.45 -5.18
CA PRO A 143 -11.53 2.16 -5.73
C PRO A 143 -11.02 1.08 -4.78
N LYS A 144 -11.89 0.17 -4.39
CA LYS A 144 -11.49 -0.99 -3.58
C LYS A 144 -10.35 -1.68 -4.29
N SER A 145 -9.18 -1.76 -3.67
CA SER A 145 -8.07 -2.51 -4.24
C SER A 145 -8.54 -3.94 -4.42
N THR A 146 -8.72 -4.35 -5.67
CA THR A 146 -9.06 -5.74 -5.99
C THR A 146 -7.93 -6.60 -5.49
N THR A 147 -8.25 -7.58 -4.67
CA THR A 147 -7.27 -8.56 -4.18
C THR A 147 -7.41 -9.86 -4.95
N LEU A 148 -6.41 -10.73 -4.89
CA LEU A 148 -6.52 -12.06 -5.49
C LEU A 148 -7.70 -12.87 -4.91
N ASN A 149 -8.09 -12.61 -3.66
CA ASN A 149 -9.29 -13.20 -3.05
C ASN A 149 -10.59 -12.82 -3.78
N ASP A 150 -10.66 -11.59 -4.29
CA ASP A 150 -11.85 -11.10 -4.96
C ASP A 150 -11.97 -11.69 -6.36
N LEU A 151 -10.85 -12.06 -6.96
CA LEU A 151 -10.78 -12.65 -8.28
C LEU A 151 -10.96 -14.18 -8.27
N VAL A 152 -10.38 -14.89 -7.30
CA VAL A 152 -10.47 -16.35 -7.22
C VAL A 152 -11.86 -16.77 -6.76
N VAL A 153 -12.62 -17.35 -7.67
CA VAL A 153 -14.01 -17.82 -7.42
C VAL A 153 -14.03 -19.22 -6.84
N CYS A 154 -13.16 -20.08 -7.36
CA CYS A 154 -13.07 -21.47 -6.92
C CYS A 154 -11.64 -21.97 -6.99
N SER A 155 -11.29 -22.86 -6.07
CA SER A 155 -10.02 -23.61 -6.08
C SER A 155 -10.23 -25.03 -5.64
N LEU A 156 -9.61 -25.95 -6.36
CA LEU A 156 -9.71 -27.39 -6.17
C LEU A 156 -8.33 -28.00 -5.95
N HIS A 157 -8.28 -29.04 -5.17
CA HIS A 157 -7.10 -29.84 -4.90
C HIS A 157 -7.40 -31.32 -5.16
N CYS A 158 -6.57 -31.96 -5.97
CA CYS A 158 -6.53 -33.39 -6.16
C CYS A 158 -5.23 -33.93 -5.55
N PHE A 159 -5.36 -34.81 -4.57
CA PHE A 159 -4.25 -35.47 -3.91
C PHE A 159 -4.46 -36.99 -3.94
N ARG A 160 -3.66 -37.66 -4.74
CA ARG A 160 -3.62 -39.11 -4.88
C ARG A 160 -2.17 -39.57 -4.83
N PRO A 161 -1.64 -39.88 -3.65
CA PRO A 161 -0.24 -40.24 -3.49
C PRO A 161 0.13 -41.54 -4.22
N GLU A 162 -0.77 -42.47 -4.33
CA GLU A 162 -0.64 -43.73 -5.06
C GLU A 162 -0.43 -43.53 -6.57
N GLU A 163 -0.96 -42.45 -7.13
CA GLU A 163 -0.80 -42.06 -8.52
C GLU A 163 0.25 -40.95 -8.72
N ASN A 164 0.97 -40.58 -7.66
CA ASN A 164 1.89 -39.46 -7.62
C ASN A 164 1.23 -38.14 -8.10
N GLN A 165 -0.04 -37.93 -7.72
CA GLN A 165 -0.82 -36.75 -8.09
C GLN A 165 -1.00 -35.81 -6.89
N ASP A 166 -0.45 -34.61 -7.00
CA ASP A 166 -0.70 -33.47 -6.11
C ASP A 166 -0.93 -32.22 -6.98
N LYS A 167 -2.15 -32.07 -7.46
CA LYS A 167 -2.54 -31.08 -8.48
C LYS A 167 -3.56 -30.11 -7.94
N ILE A 168 -3.43 -28.87 -8.38
CA ILE A 168 -4.41 -27.82 -8.09
C ILE A 168 -5.06 -27.29 -9.37
N TYR A 169 -6.27 -26.80 -9.20
CA TYR A 169 -7.02 -26.11 -10.23
C TYR A 169 -7.73 -24.93 -9.60
N LEU A 170 -7.66 -23.74 -10.22
CA LEU A 170 -8.38 -22.57 -9.76
C LEU A 170 -8.94 -21.77 -10.94
N TRP A 171 -10.06 -21.09 -10.68
CA TRP A 171 -10.68 -20.18 -11.61
C TRP A 171 -10.75 -18.79 -11.03
N THR A 172 -10.43 -17.83 -11.86
CA THR A 172 -10.59 -16.42 -11.56
C THR A 172 -11.68 -15.82 -12.45
N VAL A 173 -12.40 -14.86 -11.89
CA VAL A 173 -13.32 -13.99 -12.62
C VAL A 173 -12.83 -12.56 -12.43
N HIS A 174 -12.48 -11.91 -13.52
CA HIS A 174 -11.97 -10.55 -13.48
C HIS A 174 -12.63 -9.70 -14.59
N PRO A 175 -12.75 -8.38 -14.40
CA PRO A 175 -13.25 -7.50 -15.45
C PRO A 175 -12.30 -7.49 -16.66
N ASP A 176 -12.82 -7.19 -17.83
CA ASP A 176 -12.02 -6.87 -19.01
C ASP A 176 -11.34 -5.49 -18.87
N VAL A 177 -10.55 -5.12 -19.86
CA VAL A 177 -9.81 -3.85 -19.87
C VAL A 177 -10.72 -2.62 -19.73
N ASN A 178 -11.95 -2.70 -20.22
CA ASN A 178 -12.93 -1.62 -20.18
C ASN A 178 -13.84 -1.66 -18.93
N GLY A 179 -13.72 -2.69 -18.09
CA GLY A 179 -14.54 -2.87 -16.90
C GLY A 179 -16.00 -3.26 -17.15
N ASN A 180 -16.42 -3.42 -18.41
CA ASN A 180 -17.82 -3.61 -18.81
C ASN A 180 -18.24 -5.08 -18.92
N ARG A 181 -17.28 -5.98 -19.00
CA ARG A 181 -17.50 -7.42 -19.15
C ARG A 181 -16.55 -8.20 -18.28
N PHE A 182 -16.84 -9.49 -18.09
CA PHE A 182 -16.04 -10.35 -17.24
C PHE A 182 -15.39 -11.47 -18.04
N ILE A 183 -14.18 -11.85 -17.60
CA ILE A 183 -13.36 -12.89 -18.19
C ILE A 183 -13.16 -13.98 -17.15
N VAL A 184 -13.30 -15.24 -17.57
CA VAL A 184 -12.97 -16.41 -16.76
C VAL A 184 -11.65 -16.98 -17.22
N THR A 185 -10.67 -17.05 -16.30
CA THR A 185 -9.39 -17.69 -16.55
C THR A 185 -9.20 -18.85 -15.58
N ALA A 186 -8.81 -19.99 -16.11
CA ALA A 186 -8.43 -21.16 -15.30
C ALA A 186 -6.91 -21.26 -15.18
N PHE A 187 -6.45 -21.69 -14.00
CA PHE A 187 -5.06 -21.98 -13.69
C PHE A 187 -4.96 -23.39 -13.13
N TRP A 188 -3.93 -24.15 -13.51
CA TRP A 188 -3.73 -25.52 -13.03
C TRP A 188 -2.28 -25.92 -13.05
N GLY A 189 -1.93 -26.93 -12.25
CA GLY A 189 -0.58 -27.50 -12.22
C GLY A 189 -0.32 -28.27 -10.92
N PRO A 190 0.92 -28.74 -10.73
CA PRO A 190 1.37 -29.28 -9.46
C PRO A 190 1.20 -28.26 -8.32
N ARG A 191 0.77 -28.70 -7.13
CA ARG A 191 0.56 -27.79 -5.99
C ARG A 191 1.82 -26.99 -5.58
N MET A 192 2.99 -27.62 -5.71
CA MET A 192 4.27 -26.99 -5.35
C MET A 192 4.93 -26.25 -6.52
N ALA A 193 4.21 -26.07 -7.65
CA ALA A 193 4.76 -25.34 -8.79
C ALA A 193 4.93 -23.85 -8.47
N LYS A 194 6.04 -23.28 -8.92
CA LYS A 194 6.29 -21.83 -8.85
C LYS A 194 5.41 -21.06 -9.85
N ARG A 195 5.01 -21.69 -10.93
CA ARG A 195 4.15 -21.14 -11.97
C ARG A 195 3.08 -22.15 -12.37
N LEU A 196 1.86 -21.69 -12.50
CA LEU A 196 0.73 -22.50 -12.99
C LEU A 196 0.55 -22.29 -14.49
N ASN A 197 0.03 -23.31 -15.16
CA ASN A 197 -0.51 -23.16 -16.49
C ASN A 197 -1.78 -22.31 -16.43
N SER A 198 -2.11 -21.60 -17.49
CA SER A 198 -3.31 -20.77 -17.55
C SER A 198 -3.98 -20.83 -18.92
N GLN A 199 -5.29 -20.65 -18.90
CA GLN A 199 -6.09 -20.54 -20.12
C GLN A 199 -7.33 -19.67 -19.85
N VAL A 200 -7.59 -18.72 -20.73
CA VAL A 200 -8.87 -18.03 -20.76
C VAL A 200 -9.93 -19.04 -21.22
N LYS A 201 -10.88 -19.36 -20.35
CA LYS A 201 -11.94 -20.34 -20.65
C LYS A 201 -13.07 -19.71 -21.44
N LYS A 202 -13.49 -18.51 -21.04
CA LYS A 202 -14.49 -17.72 -21.73
C LYS A 202 -14.34 -16.26 -21.36
N ALA A 203 -14.53 -15.39 -22.34
CA ALA A 203 -14.51 -13.95 -22.21
C ALA A 203 -15.89 -13.35 -22.45
N HIS A 204 -16.06 -12.08 -22.07
CA HIS A 204 -17.21 -11.25 -22.41
C HIS A 204 -18.54 -11.65 -21.75
N PHE A 205 -18.52 -12.13 -20.51
CA PHE A 205 -19.74 -12.26 -19.72
C PHE A 205 -20.33 -10.89 -19.39
N ALA A 206 -21.64 -10.76 -19.50
CA ALA A 206 -22.34 -9.50 -19.21
C ALA A 206 -22.39 -9.16 -17.71
N SER A 207 -22.22 -10.15 -16.84
CA SER A 207 -22.21 -9.94 -15.39
C SER A 207 -21.23 -10.87 -14.69
N GLN A 208 -20.79 -10.47 -13.51
CA GLN A 208 -19.94 -11.30 -12.65
C GLN A 208 -20.66 -12.58 -12.24
N GLN A 209 -21.99 -12.53 -12.03
CA GLN A 209 -22.78 -13.69 -11.67
C GLN A 209 -22.80 -14.73 -12.80
N ALA A 210 -23.03 -14.31 -14.05
CA ALA A 210 -22.97 -15.21 -15.20
C ALA A 210 -21.61 -15.88 -15.37
N ALA A 211 -20.52 -15.15 -15.09
CA ALA A 211 -19.18 -15.71 -15.08
C ALA A 211 -18.98 -16.74 -13.95
N ARG A 212 -19.53 -16.48 -12.75
CA ARG A 212 -19.50 -17.43 -11.63
C ARG A 212 -20.30 -18.70 -11.92
N ASP A 213 -21.46 -18.57 -12.54
CA ASP A 213 -22.31 -19.71 -12.91
C ASP A 213 -21.61 -20.59 -13.95
N PHE A 214 -20.90 -19.98 -14.90
CA PHE A 214 -20.03 -20.70 -15.82
C PHE A 214 -18.91 -21.47 -15.09
N VAL A 215 -18.21 -20.84 -14.12
CA VAL A 215 -17.20 -21.51 -13.30
C VAL A 215 -17.82 -22.70 -12.56
N ASN A 216 -19.01 -22.55 -12.00
CA ASN A 216 -19.72 -23.64 -11.31
C ASN A 216 -20.01 -24.82 -12.25
N SER A 217 -20.38 -24.56 -13.51
CA SER A 217 -20.60 -25.62 -14.50
C SER A 217 -19.29 -26.34 -14.87
N GLU A 218 -18.18 -25.62 -15.03
CA GLU A 218 -16.86 -26.18 -15.33
C GLU A 218 -16.29 -27.00 -14.15
N MET A 219 -16.63 -26.62 -12.93
CA MET A 219 -16.14 -27.26 -11.70
C MET A 219 -16.82 -28.60 -11.42
N ARG A 220 -18.15 -28.72 -11.69
CA ARG A 220 -18.94 -29.90 -11.33
C ARG A 220 -18.33 -31.22 -11.80
N PRO A 221 -17.87 -31.39 -13.06
CA PRO A 221 -17.28 -32.65 -13.52
C PRO A 221 -15.98 -33.02 -12.77
N LYS A 222 -15.29 -32.04 -12.18
CA LYS A 222 -14.03 -32.26 -11.43
C LYS A 222 -14.28 -32.72 -10.00
N LEU A 223 -15.46 -32.48 -9.45
CA LEU A 223 -15.85 -32.87 -8.10
C LEU A 223 -16.36 -34.30 -8.00
N THR A 224 -16.38 -35.06 -9.08
CA THR A 224 -16.73 -36.48 -9.08
C THR A 224 -15.65 -37.30 -8.34
N GLU A 225 -16.04 -38.44 -7.79
CA GLU A 225 -15.10 -39.36 -7.13
C GLU A 225 -13.96 -39.79 -8.06
N SER A 226 -14.30 -40.10 -9.33
CA SER A 226 -13.33 -40.49 -10.35
C SER A 226 -12.32 -39.38 -10.67
N ALA A 227 -12.71 -38.11 -10.66
CA ALA A 227 -11.81 -36.99 -10.89
C ALA A 227 -10.99 -36.64 -9.64
N GLY A 228 -11.48 -36.93 -8.44
CA GLY A 228 -10.77 -36.85 -7.16
C GLY A 228 -10.44 -35.46 -6.66
N TYR A 229 -11.02 -34.41 -7.25
CA TYR A 229 -10.81 -33.04 -6.78
C TYR A 229 -11.75 -32.68 -5.63
N ARG A 230 -11.23 -31.89 -4.69
CA ARG A 230 -11.98 -31.36 -3.55
C ARG A 230 -11.78 -29.84 -3.45
N ILE A 231 -12.82 -29.12 -3.04
CA ILE A 231 -12.74 -27.66 -2.79
C ILE A 231 -11.82 -27.42 -1.60
N LYS A 232 -10.84 -26.54 -1.79
CA LYS A 232 -9.90 -26.09 -0.75
C LYS A 232 -9.63 -24.60 -0.91
N PRO A 233 -9.39 -23.85 0.17
CA PRO A 233 -8.99 -22.44 0.09
C PRO A 233 -7.68 -22.30 -0.69
N PHE A 234 -7.65 -21.43 -1.72
CA PHE A 234 -6.51 -21.32 -2.64
C PHE A 234 -5.21 -20.92 -1.94
N ARG A 235 -5.26 -20.09 -0.89
CA ARG A 235 -4.08 -19.70 -0.09
C ARG A 235 -3.36 -20.87 0.57
N LYS A 236 -4.03 -21.99 0.79
CA LYS A 236 -3.42 -23.23 1.28
C LYS A 236 -2.84 -24.10 0.17
N LEU A 237 -3.13 -23.75 -1.08
CA LEU A 237 -2.76 -24.52 -2.25
C LEU A 237 -1.60 -23.91 -3.04
N LEU A 238 -1.43 -22.60 -2.98
CA LEU A 238 -0.40 -21.88 -3.74
C LEU A 238 0.91 -21.77 -2.96
N THR A 239 2.03 -21.88 -3.66
CA THR A 239 3.30 -21.37 -3.17
C THR A 239 3.27 -19.84 -3.20
N ARG A 240 4.14 -19.19 -2.42
CA ARG A 240 4.25 -17.72 -2.42
C ARG A 240 4.63 -17.17 -3.80
N GLU A 241 5.51 -17.87 -4.50
CA GLU A 241 5.94 -17.51 -5.84
C GLU A 241 4.76 -17.57 -6.83
N ALA A 242 3.95 -18.63 -6.78
CA ALA A 242 2.75 -18.76 -7.61
C ALA A 242 1.71 -17.68 -7.28
N GLU A 243 1.49 -17.37 -6.00
CA GLU A 243 0.60 -16.29 -5.57
C GLU A 243 1.10 -14.92 -6.06
N SER A 244 2.40 -14.65 -5.93
CA SER A 244 3.01 -13.40 -6.42
C SER A 244 2.88 -13.26 -7.94
N LEU A 245 3.11 -14.34 -8.70
CA LEU A 245 2.95 -14.34 -10.16
C LEU A 245 1.49 -14.09 -10.58
N LEU A 246 0.53 -14.66 -9.86
CA LEU A 246 -0.90 -14.38 -10.10
C LEU A 246 -1.24 -12.91 -9.82
N CYS A 247 -0.75 -12.35 -8.71
CA CYS A 247 -0.92 -10.93 -8.42
C CYS A 247 -0.36 -10.06 -9.56
N VAL A 248 0.86 -10.32 -10.01
CA VAL A 248 1.46 -9.59 -11.15
C VAL A 248 0.62 -9.77 -12.43
N THR A 249 0.12 -10.98 -12.71
CA THR A 249 -0.70 -11.25 -13.91
C THR A 249 -1.97 -10.39 -13.94
N PHE A 250 -2.54 -10.09 -12.79
CA PHE A 250 -3.75 -9.28 -12.67
C PHE A 250 -3.48 -7.82 -12.29
N GLY A 251 -2.22 -7.37 -12.26
CA GLY A 251 -1.86 -6.00 -11.85
C GLY A 251 -2.21 -5.68 -10.39
N LEU A 252 -2.22 -6.71 -9.52
CA LEU A 252 -2.52 -6.57 -8.10
C LEU A 252 -1.24 -6.34 -7.28
N ASP A 253 -1.40 -5.72 -6.12
CA ASP A 253 -0.30 -5.59 -5.18
C ASP A 253 0.19 -6.96 -4.70
N VAL A 254 1.49 -7.19 -4.83
CA VAL A 254 2.12 -8.42 -4.31
C VAL A 254 2.17 -8.32 -2.78
N PRO A 255 1.68 -9.33 -2.04
CA PRO A 255 1.75 -9.32 -0.60
C PRO A 255 3.20 -9.13 -0.13
N SER A 256 3.49 -8.02 0.55
CA SER A 256 4.83 -7.72 1.04
C SER A 256 5.31 -8.84 1.96
N LEU A 257 6.50 -9.32 1.69
CA LEU A 257 7.24 -10.25 2.55
C LEU A 257 7.45 -9.56 3.90
N LYS A 258 6.60 -9.83 4.89
CA LYS A 258 6.97 -9.56 6.27
C LYS A 258 8.23 -10.40 6.53
N GLN A 259 9.40 -9.78 6.45
CA GLN A 259 10.62 -10.35 7.01
C GLN A 259 10.31 -10.66 8.47
N LYS A 260 10.23 -11.95 8.81
CA LYS A 260 10.34 -12.36 10.20
C LYS A 260 11.73 -11.90 10.64
N SER A 261 11.78 -10.75 11.33
CA SER A 261 12.95 -10.38 12.07
C SER A 261 13.26 -11.56 12.99
N LYS A 262 14.35 -12.25 12.70
CA LYS A 262 14.94 -13.21 13.63
C LYS A 262 15.23 -12.41 14.90
N LEU A 263 14.40 -12.59 15.92
CA LEU A 263 14.73 -12.18 17.27
C LEU A 263 16.06 -12.87 17.57
N LYS A 264 17.11 -12.08 17.61
CA LYS A 264 18.39 -12.51 18.18
C LYS A 264 18.10 -12.80 19.65
N THR A 265 18.17 -14.08 19.99
CA THR A 265 18.24 -14.52 21.39
C THR A 265 19.40 -13.77 22.07
N PRO A 266 19.17 -13.21 23.25
CA PRO A 266 20.25 -12.57 24.00
C PRO A 266 21.34 -13.62 24.35
N PRO A 267 22.62 -13.24 24.36
CA PRO A 267 23.70 -14.17 24.70
C PRO A 267 23.50 -14.68 26.13
N LYS A 268 23.55 -15.98 26.29
CA LYS A 268 23.56 -16.64 27.59
C LYS A 268 24.76 -16.10 28.40
N THR A 269 24.47 -15.52 29.55
CA THR A 269 25.40 -15.14 30.59
C THR A 269 26.33 -16.31 30.91
N ALA A 270 27.60 -16.11 30.68
CA ALA A 270 28.67 -17.01 31.12
C ALA A 270 28.72 -17.03 32.65
N LYS A 271 28.65 -18.22 33.20
CA LYS A 271 28.85 -18.50 34.63
C LYS A 271 30.28 -18.09 35.06
N ALA A 272 30.32 -17.32 36.12
CA ALA A 272 31.55 -17.06 36.88
C ALA A 272 32.14 -18.37 37.42
N THR A 273 33.40 -18.59 37.13
CA THR A 273 34.20 -19.59 37.85
C THR A 273 35.36 -18.86 38.55
N THR A 274 35.28 -18.90 39.86
CA THR A 274 36.28 -18.40 40.81
C THR A 274 37.49 -19.31 40.86
N SER A 275 38.61 -18.67 41.25
CA SER A 275 39.83 -19.18 41.92
C SER A 275 40.95 -19.72 41.02
N LYS A 276 42.17 -19.20 41.10
CA LYS A 276 43.12 -19.26 42.21
C LYS A 276 44.35 -18.40 41.97
N LEU A 277 44.82 -17.79 43.04
CA LEU A 277 46.14 -17.16 43.25
C LEU A 277 47.33 -18.01 42.76
N ASN A 278 48.36 -17.42 42.17
CA ASN A 278 49.69 -17.27 42.83
C ASN A 278 50.79 -16.81 41.88
N LYS A 279 51.61 -15.88 42.43
CA LYS A 279 53.08 -15.67 42.41
C LYS A 279 53.72 -15.07 41.17
N VAL A 280 54.07 -13.79 41.31
CA VAL A 280 55.43 -13.22 41.60
C VAL A 280 56.53 -13.64 40.63
N SER A 281 57.04 -12.67 39.88
CA SER A 281 58.44 -12.25 39.84
C SER A 281 58.67 -11.07 38.85
N LYS A 282 59.34 -10.08 39.32
CA LYS A 282 60.03 -8.93 38.68
C LYS A 282 61.34 -9.38 38.08
N PRO A 283 62.20 -8.45 37.52
CA PRO A 283 62.13 -7.61 36.31
C PRO A 283 63.44 -7.71 35.49
N SER A 284 63.54 -7.08 34.32
CA SER A 284 64.80 -6.52 33.76
C SER A 284 64.51 -5.79 32.46
N LYS A 285 64.66 -4.52 32.33
CA LYS A 285 65.82 -3.65 32.03
C LYS A 285 66.29 -3.72 30.59
N ALA A 286 66.35 -2.50 30.06
CA ALA A 286 67.29 -1.94 29.08
C ALA A 286 66.90 -2.17 27.60
N ASP A 287 67.03 -1.29 26.64
CA ASP A 287 67.68 0.01 26.44
C ASP A 287 67.08 0.64 25.18
N ALA A 288 66.73 1.92 25.20
CA ALA A 288 67.55 3.04 24.74
C ALA A 288 67.92 2.97 23.22
N LYS A 289 67.48 3.93 22.51
CA LYS A 289 68.21 4.91 21.67
C LYS A 289 67.38 5.26 20.37
N ARG A 290 67.00 6.54 20.33
CA ARG A 290 67.58 7.60 19.46
C ARG A 290 67.31 7.49 17.96
N LYS A 291 66.72 8.43 17.37
CA LYS A 291 67.08 9.75 16.80
C LYS A 291 66.03 10.05 15.75
N SER A 292 65.36 11.18 15.73
CA SER A 292 65.65 12.53 15.25
C SER A 292 65.72 12.70 13.75
N ASN A 293 65.07 13.82 13.37
CA ASN A 293 65.14 14.62 12.14
C ASN A 293 64.14 14.19 11.05
N GLY A 294 63.47 15.03 10.44
CA GLY A 294 63.51 16.46 10.23
C GLY A 294 62.94 16.72 8.85
N GLU A 295 62.32 17.79 8.76
CA GLU A 295 61.77 18.66 7.79
C GLU A 295 60.25 18.63 7.63
#